data_13fe0ecbef3d46dfecc93f3aee3cf8ab
#
_entry.id   13fe0ecbef3d46dfecc93f3aee3cf8ab
#
_cell.length_a   1.000
_cell.length_b   1.000
_cell.length_c   1.000
_cell.angle_alpha   90.00
_cell.angle_beta   90.00
_cell.angle_gamma   90.00
#
_symmetry.space_group_name_H-M   'P 1'
#
loop_
_entity.id
_entity.type
_entity.pdbx_description
1 polymer ?
#
loop_
_entity_poly.entity_id
_entity_poly.type
_entity_poly.pdbx_seq_one_letter_code
_entity_poly.pdbx_strand_id
1 'polypeptide(L)'
;MVALLCAVVPSMAACSAATGKPAPRKTAVAETKATASTQACAGGAVRWTSVRREQRLTEVSPVVNVRKSDGWVDFHPVLVRNIVPQVSTSDDRVSAHQVLAALAKRLKWWDFEELAAPGEASADRRRYPIRADSLGHAGHFVEAEGVQVVDASFTVTCPDHDVYGSVTTWFGHAGASVACGVNPHTKESWIREAYQLTCGPLRP
;
A
#
# COMPACT_ATOMS: atom_id res chain seq x y z
N MET A 1 -22.24 43.64 1.61
CA MET A 1 -23.69 43.75 1.46
C MET A 1 -24.20 42.81 0.43
N VAL A 2 -25.15 41.96 0.72
CA VAL A 2 -26.02 41.02 0.04
C VAL A 2 -25.89 39.64 0.72
N ALA A 3 -26.71 39.35 1.57
CA ALA A 3 -28.09 38.94 1.84
C ALA A 3 -28.24 37.41 1.84
N LEU A 4 -28.49 36.92 3.05
CA LEU A 4 -28.94 35.56 3.42
C LEU A 4 -30.31 35.25 2.79
N LEU A 5 -30.49 34.00 2.39
CA LEU A 5 -31.83 33.42 2.22
C LEU A 5 -31.86 32.01 2.87
N CYS A 6 -32.56 31.95 4.02
CA CYS A 6 -32.99 30.71 4.66
C CYS A 6 -34.27 30.21 4.00
N ALA A 7 -34.34 28.92 3.69
CA ALA A 7 -35.58 28.23 3.34
C ALA A 7 -35.89 27.16 4.41
N VAL A 8 -36.97 27.36 5.12
CA VAL A 8 -37.58 26.47 6.09
C VAL A 8 -38.66 25.65 5.38
N VAL A 9 -38.69 24.32 5.57
CA VAL A 9 -39.75 23.46 5.10
C VAL A 9 -40.36 22.70 6.32
N PRO A 10 -41.66 22.73 6.50
CA PRO A 10 -42.32 22.15 7.69
C PRO A 10 -42.67 20.67 7.52
N SER A 11 -42.60 19.98 8.66
CA SER A 11 -43.04 18.60 8.91
C SER A 11 -44.55 18.46 8.80
N MET A 12 -45.02 17.39 8.18
CA MET A 12 -46.38 16.91 8.37
C MET A 12 -46.37 15.52 8.99
N ALA A 13 -46.89 15.43 10.21
CA ALA A 13 -47.23 14.21 10.91
C ALA A 13 -48.62 13.74 10.45
N ALA A 14 -48.78 12.48 10.12
CA ALA A 14 -50.08 11.84 9.94
C ALA A 14 -50.17 10.66 10.91
N CYS A 15 -51.00 10.80 11.93
CA CYS A 15 -51.51 9.71 12.75
C CYS A 15 -52.65 9.02 12.05
N SER A 16 -52.60 7.68 11.92
CA SER A 16 -53.75 6.84 11.61
C SER A 16 -53.90 5.76 12.68
N ALA A 17 -54.91 5.88 13.47
CA ALA A 17 -55.39 4.84 14.35
C ALA A 17 -56.25 3.84 13.56
N ALA A 18 -55.93 2.55 13.67
CA ALA A 18 -56.82 1.48 13.24
C ALA A 18 -57.00 0.47 14.37
N THR A 19 -58.19 0.44 14.91
CA THR A 19 -58.74 -0.58 15.79
C THR A 19 -58.94 -1.89 15.03
N GLY A 20 -58.32 -2.98 15.43
CA GLY A 20 -58.44 -4.33 14.85
C GLY A 20 -58.39 -5.41 15.93
N LYS A 21 -59.52 -6.09 16.09
CA LYS A 21 -59.97 -7.25 16.82
C LYS A 21 -58.93 -8.36 17.07
N PRO A 22 -58.88 -9.01 18.26
CA PRO A 22 -57.91 -10.06 18.55
C PRO A 22 -58.23 -11.38 17.86
N ALA A 23 -57.23 -11.94 17.18
CA ALA A 23 -57.22 -13.26 16.59
C ALA A 23 -56.32 -14.23 17.37
N PRO A 24 -56.53 -15.57 17.28
CA PRO A 24 -56.09 -16.53 18.26
C PRO A 24 -54.58 -16.79 18.24
N ARG A 25 -54.05 -16.92 19.43
CA ARG A 25 -52.68 -17.21 19.81
C ARG A 25 -52.24 -18.57 19.22
N LYS A 26 -51.49 -18.57 18.11
CA LYS A 26 -50.67 -19.69 17.70
C LYS A 26 -49.37 -19.63 18.45
N THR A 27 -49.11 -20.64 19.27
CA THR A 27 -47.86 -20.90 19.95
C THR A 27 -46.75 -21.06 18.87
N ALA A 28 -46.01 -19.99 18.65
CA ALA A 28 -44.80 -20.06 17.83
C ALA A 28 -43.72 -20.71 18.70
N VAL A 29 -43.31 -21.92 18.30
CA VAL A 29 -42.08 -22.53 18.75
C VAL A 29 -40.98 -21.53 18.43
N ALA A 30 -40.32 -21.03 19.45
CA ALA A 30 -39.13 -20.20 19.28
C ALA A 30 -38.01 -21.08 18.69
N GLU A 31 -37.88 -21.04 17.41
CA GLU A 31 -36.65 -21.41 16.75
C GLU A 31 -35.57 -20.50 17.31
N THR A 32 -34.83 -21.00 18.28
CA THR A 32 -33.60 -20.38 18.74
C THR A 32 -32.62 -20.47 17.56
N LYS A 33 -32.73 -19.50 16.65
CA LYS A 33 -31.69 -19.26 15.66
C LYS A 33 -30.45 -18.93 16.45
N ALA A 34 -29.60 -19.94 16.60
CA ALA A 34 -28.26 -19.76 17.14
C ALA A 34 -27.62 -18.66 16.26
N THR A 35 -27.59 -17.45 16.79
CA THR A 35 -26.79 -16.38 16.26
C THR A 35 -25.36 -16.86 16.45
N ALA A 36 -24.80 -17.50 15.43
CA ALA A 36 -23.39 -17.79 15.39
C ALA A 36 -22.73 -16.43 15.64
N SER A 37 -22.17 -16.31 16.83
CA SER A 37 -21.36 -15.16 17.22
C SER A 37 -20.30 -15.04 16.14
N THR A 38 -20.43 -14.02 15.29
CA THR A 38 -19.39 -13.54 14.40
C THR A 38 -18.29 -12.95 15.29
N GLN A 39 -17.76 -13.76 16.18
CA GLN A 39 -16.63 -13.36 17.00
C GLN A 39 -15.46 -13.26 16.05
N ALA A 40 -15.21 -12.00 15.65
CA ALA A 40 -14.05 -11.67 14.85
C ALA A 40 -12.85 -12.43 15.42
N CYS A 41 -11.98 -12.94 14.56
CA CYS A 41 -10.68 -13.51 14.92
C CYS A 41 -9.77 -12.42 15.51
N ALA A 42 -10.41 -11.46 16.19
CA ALA A 42 -9.83 -10.31 16.85
C ALA A 42 -8.97 -10.81 18.00
N GLY A 43 -7.65 -10.67 17.86
CA GLY A 43 -6.68 -11.09 18.85
C GLY A 43 -6.00 -12.43 18.57
N GLY A 44 -6.32 -13.12 17.49
CA GLY A 44 -5.55 -14.29 17.04
C GLY A 44 -4.09 -13.92 16.79
N ALA A 45 -3.15 -14.71 17.31
CA ALA A 45 -1.74 -14.48 17.10
C ALA A 45 -1.36 -14.74 15.63
N VAL A 46 -0.79 -13.75 14.96
CA VAL A 46 -0.27 -13.91 13.60
C VAL A 46 1.08 -14.63 13.67
N ARG A 47 1.15 -15.79 13.05
CA ARG A 47 2.38 -16.57 12.89
C ARG A 47 2.87 -16.42 11.45
N TRP A 48 4.07 -15.90 11.26
CA TRP A 48 4.70 -15.74 9.96
C TRP A 48 5.37 -17.04 9.53
N THR A 49 5.00 -17.55 8.35
CA THR A 49 5.59 -18.75 7.73
C THR A 49 6.72 -18.39 6.77
N SER A 50 6.62 -17.23 6.12
CA SER A 50 7.71 -16.64 5.33
C SER A 50 7.65 -15.12 5.42
N VAL A 51 8.81 -14.47 5.36
CA VAL A 51 8.92 -13.02 5.20
C VAL A 51 10.11 -12.74 4.30
N ARG A 52 9.85 -12.21 3.12
CA ARG A 52 10.85 -11.81 2.13
C ARG A 52 10.84 -10.31 1.98
N ARG A 53 12.02 -9.72 1.85
CA ARG A 53 12.20 -8.29 1.56
C ARG A 53 13.03 -8.14 0.31
N GLU A 54 12.63 -7.21 -0.53
CA GLU A 54 13.32 -6.94 -1.79
C GLU A 54 13.11 -5.48 -2.18
N GLN A 55 14.19 -4.80 -2.54
CA GLN A 55 14.03 -3.50 -3.18
C GLN A 55 13.61 -3.69 -4.64
N ARG A 56 12.57 -2.96 -5.05
CA ARG A 56 12.05 -2.99 -6.41
C ARG A 56 12.02 -1.59 -7.00
N LEU A 57 12.44 -1.49 -8.25
CA LEU A 57 12.35 -0.27 -9.04
C LEU A 57 10.87 0.11 -9.23
N THR A 58 10.54 1.36 -8.95
CA THR A 58 9.20 1.92 -9.20
C THR A 58 9.21 2.98 -10.28
N GLU A 59 10.25 3.79 -10.32
CA GLU A 59 10.37 4.89 -11.27
C GLU A 59 11.80 5.04 -11.77
N VAL A 60 11.96 5.51 -13.00
CA VAL A 60 13.26 5.86 -13.57
C VAL A 60 13.13 7.04 -14.52
N SER A 61 14.08 7.97 -14.49
CA SER A 61 14.10 9.08 -15.42
C SER A 61 14.62 8.67 -16.80
N PRO A 62 14.25 9.40 -17.85
CA PRO A 62 15.03 9.36 -19.09
C PRO A 62 16.50 9.73 -18.82
N VAL A 63 17.39 9.36 -19.77
CA VAL A 63 18.79 9.75 -19.70
C VAL A 63 18.93 11.25 -19.83
N VAL A 64 19.62 11.88 -18.88
CA VAL A 64 19.93 13.30 -18.88
C VAL A 64 21.42 13.48 -19.12
N ASN A 65 21.78 14.41 -20.03
CA ASN A 65 23.17 14.79 -20.27
C ASN A 65 23.56 15.91 -19.29
N VAL A 66 24.38 15.58 -18.32
CA VAL A 66 24.88 16.48 -17.29
C VAL A 66 26.23 17.06 -17.71
N ARG A 67 26.36 18.38 -17.66
CA ARG A 67 27.65 19.08 -17.89
C ARG A 67 28.32 19.36 -16.56
N LYS A 68 29.65 19.42 -16.54
CA LYS A 68 30.41 19.74 -15.34
C LYS A 68 30.07 21.11 -14.74
N SER A 69 29.57 22.03 -15.59
CA SER A 69 29.15 23.37 -15.18
C SER A 69 27.74 23.44 -14.59
N ASP A 70 26.94 22.36 -14.68
CA ASP A 70 25.59 22.35 -14.19
C ASP A 70 25.63 22.28 -12.67
N GLY A 71 24.98 23.23 -11.97
CA GLY A 71 24.89 23.22 -10.51
C GLY A 71 23.81 22.22 -10.05
N TRP A 72 22.65 22.28 -10.65
CA TRP A 72 21.51 21.42 -10.38
C TRP A 72 20.95 20.84 -11.67
N VAL A 73 20.51 19.60 -11.59
CA VAL A 73 19.90 18.88 -12.70
C VAL A 73 18.54 18.39 -12.29
N ASP A 74 17.53 18.66 -13.09
CA ASP A 74 16.18 18.21 -12.87
C ASP A 74 15.94 16.91 -13.65
N PHE A 75 15.62 15.84 -12.94
CA PHE A 75 15.23 14.55 -13.49
C PHE A 75 13.70 14.41 -13.43
N HIS A 76 13.12 13.81 -14.45
CA HIS A 76 11.68 13.59 -14.56
C HIS A 76 11.39 12.08 -14.60
N PRO A 77 11.34 11.41 -13.43
CA PRO A 77 11.08 9.97 -13.40
C PRO A 77 9.72 9.64 -14.00
N VAL A 78 9.67 8.52 -14.67
CA VAL A 78 8.45 7.91 -15.19
C VAL A 78 8.21 6.59 -14.50
N LEU A 79 6.95 6.24 -14.31
CA LEU A 79 6.53 5.02 -13.66
C LEU A 79 6.96 3.79 -14.48
N VAL A 80 7.70 2.89 -13.85
CA VAL A 80 8.07 1.57 -14.39
C VAL A 80 7.15 0.50 -13.84
N ARG A 81 6.87 0.59 -12.52
CA ARG A 81 6.08 -0.42 -11.81
C ARG A 81 5.28 0.22 -10.69
N ASN A 82 4.00 -0.11 -10.67
CA ASN A 82 3.13 0.22 -9.54
C ASN A 82 3.06 -0.98 -8.58
N ILE A 83 3.36 -0.76 -7.32
CA ILE A 83 3.25 -1.77 -6.27
C ILE A 83 2.07 -1.40 -5.39
N VAL A 84 0.98 -2.16 -5.53
CA VAL A 84 -0.23 -1.96 -4.75
C VAL A 84 -0.25 -2.92 -3.58
N PRO A 85 -0.25 -2.42 -2.34
CA PRO A 85 -0.35 -3.27 -1.16
C PRO A 85 -1.63 -4.08 -1.15
N GLN A 86 -1.50 -5.35 -0.78
CA GLN A 86 -2.61 -6.31 -0.72
C GLN A 86 -2.46 -7.20 0.50
N VAL A 87 -3.58 -7.48 1.16
CA VAL A 87 -3.69 -8.53 2.17
C VAL A 87 -4.76 -9.51 1.70
N SER A 88 -4.37 -10.76 1.53
CA SER A 88 -5.27 -11.84 1.14
C SER A 88 -5.40 -12.82 2.30
N THR A 89 -6.63 -13.15 2.67
CA THR A 89 -6.93 -14.10 3.75
C THR A 89 -7.95 -15.12 3.27
N SER A 90 -7.91 -16.33 3.85
CA SER A 90 -8.93 -17.36 3.62
C SER A 90 -10.23 -17.09 4.38
N ASP A 91 -10.26 -16.06 5.24
CA ASP A 91 -11.40 -15.71 6.09
C ASP A 91 -11.41 -14.19 6.33
N ASP A 92 -12.57 -13.55 6.11
CA ASP A 92 -12.77 -12.10 6.25
C ASP A 92 -12.78 -11.60 7.70
N ARG A 93 -12.83 -12.51 8.68
CA ARG A 93 -12.70 -12.19 10.10
C ARG A 93 -11.31 -11.69 10.49
N VAL A 94 -10.29 -11.93 9.67
CA VAL A 94 -8.94 -11.39 9.84
C VAL A 94 -8.81 -10.09 9.04
N SER A 95 -8.69 -8.96 9.73
CA SER A 95 -8.59 -7.67 9.07
C SER A 95 -7.19 -7.39 8.51
N ALA A 96 -7.12 -6.67 7.40
CA ALA A 96 -5.86 -6.20 6.83
C ALA A 96 -5.04 -5.37 7.83
N HIS A 97 -5.70 -4.52 8.62
CA HIS A 97 -5.04 -3.71 9.65
C HIS A 97 -4.34 -4.59 10.72
N GLN A 98 -5.01 -5.64 11.20
CA GLN A 98 -4.42 -6.58 12.16
C GLN A 98 -3.15 -7.25 11.60
N VAL A 99 -3.19 -7.67 10.34
CA VAL A 99 -2.05 -8.30 9.66
C VAL A 99 -0.89 -7.31 9.51
N LEU A 100 -1.17 -6.09 9.02
CA LEU A 100 -0.13 -5.07 8.83
C LEU A 100 0.49 -4.62 10.17
N ALA A 101 -0.31 -4.44 11.21
CA ALA A 101 0.21 -4.10 12.55
C ALA A 101 1.12 -5.21 13.10
N ALA A 102 0.73 -6.48 12.91
CA ALA A 102 1.57 -7.61 13.29
C ALA A 102 2.85 -7.71 12.45
N LEU A 103 2.79 -7.36 11.15
CA LEU A 103 3.96 -7.32 10.27
C LEU A 103 4.93 -6.22 10.69
N ALA A 104 4.43 -5.00 10.95
CA ALA A 104 5.25 -3.88 11.42
C ALA A 104 6.00 -4.26 12.70
N LYS A 105 5.30 -4.87 13.68
CA LYS A 105 5.92 -5.39 14.91
C LYS A 105 6.98 -6.45 14.62
N ARG A 106 6.73 -7.38 13.70
CA ARG A 106 7.68 -8.42 13.30
C ARG A 106 8.94 -7.83 12.67
N LEU A 107 8.76 -6.76 11.88
CA LEU A 107 9.84 -6.06 11.20
C LEU A 107 10.61 -5.11 12.13
N LYS A 108 10.13 -4.90 13.36
CA LYS A 108 10.61 -3.87 14.31
C LYS A 108 10.53 -2.46 13.72
N TRP A 109 9.38 -2.16 13.08
CA TRP A 109 9.17 -0.95 12.27
C TRP A 109 8.55 0.22 13.06
N TRP A 110 8.73 0.28 14.34
CA TRP A 110 8.10 1.26 15.22
C TRP A 110 8.75 2.66 15.22
N ASP A 111 9.94 2.78 14.59
CA ASP A 111 10.68 4.04 14.50
C ASP A 111 10.64 4.67 13.10
N PHE A 112 9.91 4.09 12.13
CA PHE A 112 9.95 4.50 10.74
C PHE A 112 8.54 4.68 10.17
N GLU A 113 8.46 5.10 8.90
CA GLU A 113 7.21 5.25 8.17
C GLU A 113 6.36 3.99 8.25
N GLU A 114 5.04 4.17 8.37
CA GLU A 114 4.10 3.06 8.38
C GLU A 114 4.19 2.25 7.09
N LEU A 115 3.92 0.95 7.20
CA LEU A 115 3.75 0.11 6.03
C LEU A 115 2.58 0.63 5.20
N ALA A 116 2.73 0.65 3.89
CA ALA A 116 1.67 1.09 3.01
C ALA A 116 0.40 0.24 3.19
N ALA A 117 -0.73 0.91 3.33
CA ALA A 117 -2.03 0.28 3.50
C ALA A 117 -2.56 -0.30 2.18
N PRO A 118 -3.48 -1.29 2.21
CA PRO A 118 -4.12 -1.80 1.00
C PRO A 118 -4.77 -0.67 0.19
N GLY A 119 -4.51 -0.67 -1.11
CA GLY A 119 -5.01 0.35 -2.05
C GLY A 119 -4.09 1.55 -2.26
N GLU A 120 -3.04 1.72 -1.46
CA GLU A 120 -2.04 2.75 -1.69
C GLU A 120 -1.11 2.35 -2.84
N ALA A 121 -0.85 3.27 -3.75
CA ALA A 121 0.09 3.04 -4.84
C ALA A 121 1.50 3.53 -4.46
N SER A 122 2.53 2.79 -4.85
CA SER A 122 3.92 3.15 -4.57
C SER A 122 4.37 4.40 -5.33
N ALA A 123 3.72 4.73 -6.44
CA ALA A 123 4.25 5.64 -7.44
C ALA A 123 3.47 6.97 -7.61
N ASP A 124 2.43 7.23 -6.86
CA ASP A 124 1.64 8.46 -7.09
C ASP A 124 2.19 9.70 -6.36
N ARG A 125 3.41 9.61 -5.83
CA ARG A 125 3.91 10.68 -4.95
C ARG A 125 4.69 11.79 -5.65
N ARG A 126 5.14 11.62 -6.90
CA ARG A 126 5.97 12.65 -7.52
C ARG A 126 5.44 13.19 -8.84
N ARG A 127 4.74 14.29 -8.72
CA ARG A 127 4.47 15.19 -9.86
C ARG A 127 5.59 16.21 -10.09
N TYR A 128 6.67 16.13 -9.29
CA TYR A 128 7.75 17.13 -9.33
C TYR A 128 9.05 16.48 -9.80
N PRO A 129 9.87 17.20 -10.54
CA PRO A 129 11.19 16.73 -10.92
C PRO A 129 12.03 16.45 -9.66
N ILE A 130 12.86 15.42 -9.74
CA ILE A 130 13.91 15.20 -8.75
C ILE A 130 15.04 16.14 -9.12
N ARG A 131 15.38 17.03 -8.20
CA ARG A 131 16.52 17.90 -8.36
C ARG A 131 17.73 17.28 -7.67
N ALA A 132 18.73 16.93 -8.45
CA ALA A 132 19.99 16.42 -7.94
C ALA A 132 21.11 17.46 -8.18
N ASP A 133 22.06 17.53 -7.24
CA ASP A 133 23.30 18.27 -7.45
C ASP A 133 24.10 17.58 -8.58
N SER A 134 24.73 18.36 -9.45
CA SER A 134 25.65 17.79 -10.43
C SER A 134 26.79 17.15 -9.65
N LEU A 135 27.00 15.85 -9.87
CA LEU A 135 27.98 15.05 -9.16
C LEU A 135 29.44 15.47 -9.46
N GLY A 136 29.65 16.68 -9.95
CA GLY A 136 30.95 17.24 -10.31
C GLY A 136 31.59 16.64 -11.55
N HIS A 137 30.87 15.78 -12.27
CA HIS A 137 31.33 15.17 -13.50
C HIS A 137 30.30 15.35 -14.63
N ALA A 138 30.81 15.53 -15.85
CA ALA A 138 29.97 15.48 -17.05
C ALA A 138 29.67 14.02 -17.40
N GLY A 139 28.49 13.77 -17.94
CA GLY A 139 28.13 12.43 -18.40
C GLY A 139 26.63 12.27 -18.64
N HIS A 140 26.23 11.06 -18.92
CA HIS A 140 24.85 10.66 -19.07
C HIS A 140 24.39 9.96 -17.80
N PHE A 141 23.32 10.45 -17.19
CA PHE A 141 22.81 9.94 -15.92
C PHE A 141 21.31 9.68 -16.00
N VAL A 142 20.86 8.76 -15.19
CA VAL A 142 19.44 8.56 -14.88
C VAL A 142 19.26 8.59 -13.37
N GLU A 143 18.11 9.06 -12.94
CA GLU A 143 17.66 8.95 -11.54
C GLU A 143 16.65 7.81 -11.45
N ALA A 144 16.92 6.89 -10.54
CA ALA A 144 16.09 5.72 -10.30
C ALA A 144 15.49 5.79 -8.89
N GLU A 145 14.24 5.41 -8.76
CA GLU A 145 13.57 5.29 -7.48
C GLU A 145 12.97 3.90 -7.28
N GLY A 146 13.03 3.45 -6.06
CA GLY A 146 12.48 2.17 -5.66
C GLY A 146 11.92 2.20 -4.25
N VAL A 147 11.21 1.14 -3.91
CA VAL A 147 10.66 0.91 -2.57
C VAL A 147 11.10 -0.44 -2.04
N GLN A 148 11.16 -0.57 -0.71
CA GLN A 148 11.36 -1.86 -0.07
C GLN A 148 10.03 -2.61 -0.03
N VAL A 149 9.88 -3.63 -0.86
CA VAL A 149 8.71 -4.52 -0.87
C VAL A 149 8.88 -5.61 0.16
N VAL A 150 7.78 -5.94 0.83
CA VAL A 150 7.67 -7.09 1.73
C VAL A 150 6.59 -8.01 1.21
N ASP A 151 6.98 -9.24 0.91
CA ASP A 151 6.08 -10.34 0.63
C ASP A 151 6.14 -11.32 1.82
N ALA A 152 5.01 -11.61 2.44
CA ALA A 152 4.96 -12.51 3.57
C ALA A 152 3.73 -13.42 3.54
N SER A 153 3.88 -14.63 4.08
CA SER A 153 2.79 -15.56 4.30
C SER A 153 2.59 -15.75 5.81
N PHE A 154 1.35 -15.95 6.23
CA PHE A 154 1.02 -16.05 7.63
C PHE A 154 -0.11 -17.05 7.88
N THR A 155 -0.21 -17.44 9.14
CA THR A 155 -1.34 -18.17 9.71
C THR A 155 -1.83 -17.43 10.95
N VAL A 156 -3.14 -17.30 11.09
CA VAL A 156 -3.79 -16.77 12.30
C VAL A 156 -4.56 -17.91 12.94
N THR A 157 -4.22 -18.24 14.19
CA THR A 157 -4.96 -19.26 14.94
C THR A 157 -6.19 -18.60 15.57
N CYS A 158 -7.36 -18.99 15.09
CA CYS A 158 -8.65 -18.61 15.62
C CYS A 158 -9.19 -19.69 16.56
N PRO A 159 -10.21 -19.42 17.38
CA PRO A 159 -10.73 -20.42 18.32
C PRO A 159 -11.27 -21.70 17.67
N ASP A 160 -11.76 -21.61 16.44
CA ASP A 160 -12.45 -22.67 15.70
C ASP A 160 -11.62 -23.27 14.55
N HIS A 161 -10.65 -22.51 14.00
CA HIS A 161 -9.80 -22.98 12.90
C HIS A 161 -8.61 -22.05 12.66
N ASP A 162 -7.70 -22.49 11.83
CA ASP A 162 -6.59 -21.66 11.34
C ASP A 162 -6.96 -20.93 10.05
N VAL A 163 -6.65 -19.62 10.00
CA VAL A 163 -6.80 -18.77 8.82
C VAL A 163 -5.43 -18.56 8.18
N TYR A 164 -5.35 -18.84 6.90
CA TYR A 164 -4.13 -18.67 6.10
C TYR A 164 -4.21 -17.41 5.25
N GLY A 165 -3.06 -16.80 5.02
CA GLY A 165 -3.04 -15.61 4.18
C GLY A 165 -1.65 -15.22 3.72
N SER A 166 -1.65 -14.18 2.88
CA SER A 166 -0.44 -13.53 2.39
C SER A 166 -0.61 -12.02 2.42
N VAL A 167 0.50 -11.32 2.51
CA VAL A 167 0.56 -9.88 2.41
C VAL A 167 1.69 -9.48 1.49
N THR A 168 1.40 -8.56 0.58
CA THR A 168 2.38 -7.76 -0.14
C THR A 168 2.17 -6.33 0.29
N THR A 169 3.24 -5.66 0.71
CA THR A 169 3.24 -4.24 1.06
C THR A 169 4.61 -3.66 0.77
N TRP A 170 4.76 -2.36 0.96
CA TRP A 170 6.02 -1.68 0.79
C TRP A 170 6.22 -0.61 1.86
N PHE A 171 7.46 -0.18 2.02
CA PHE A 171 7.84 0.91 2.90
C PHE A 171 9.14 1.56 2.42
N GLY A 172 9.37 2.77 2.90
CA GLY A 172 10.58 3.52 2.58
C GLY A 172 10.75 3.75 1.08
N HIS A 173 11.51 4.76 0.75
CA HIS A 173 11.91 5.08 -0.61
C HIS A 173 13.44 5.03 -0.68
N ALA A 174 13.96 4.55 -1.80
CA ALA A 174 15.36 4.57 -2.11
C ALA A 174 15.56 5.26 -3.46
N GLY A 175 16.49 6.19 -3.53
CA GLY A 175 16.89 6.86 -4.76
C GLY A 175 18.31 6.49 -5.13
N ALA A 176 18.63 6.48 -6.42
CA ALA A 176 19.98 6.29 -6.92
C ALA A 176 20.19 7.03 -8.24
N SER A 177 21.27 7.82 -8.29
CA SER A 177 21.78 8.37 -9.55
C SER A 177 22.70 7.34 -10.21
N VAL A 178 22.39 6.96 -11.44
CA VAL A 178 23.08 5.92 -12.17
C VAL A 178 23.75 6.51 -13.40
N ALA A 179 25.07 6.36 -13.50
CA ALA A 179 25.84 6.79 -14.68
C ALA A 179 25.71 5.78 -15.81
N CYS A 180 25.31 6.26 -16.99
CA CYS A 180 25.31 5.43 -18.21
C CYS A 180 26.73 5.28 -18.78
N GLY A 181 26.96 4.15 -19.46
CA GLY A 181 28.24 3.85 -20.10
C GLY A 181 29.22 3.06 -19.24
N VAL A 182 28.98 2.95 -17.94
CA VAL A 182 29.73 2.12 -17.00
C VAL A 182 28.74 1.23 -16.26
N ASN A 183 29.00 -0.08 -16.20
CA ASN A 183 28.13 -0.98 -15.44
C ASN A 183 28.07 -0.54 -13.98
N PRO A 184 26.87 -0.48 -13.38
CA PRO A 184 26.74 -0.13 -11.98
C PRO A 184 27.39 -1.20 -11.10
N HIS A 185 28.39 -0.79 -10.30
CA HIS A 185 29.07 -1.65 -9.34
C HIS A 185 28.22 -1.86 -8.09
N THR A 186 27.07 -2.51 -8.24
CA THR A 186 26.13 -2.76 -7.13
C THR A 186 25.54 -4.17 -7.19
N LYS A 187 25.20 -4.69 -6.00
CA LYS A 187 24.44 -5.93 -5.85
C LYS A 187 22.92 -5.68 -5.93
N GLU A 188 22.50 -4.42 -5.86
CA GLU A 188 21.10 -4.02 -5.88
C GLU A 188 20.49 -4.26 -7.26
N SER A 189 19.57 -5.23 -7.33
CA SER A 189 18.92 -5.64 -8.58
C SER A 189 18.14 -4.52 -9.24
N TRP A 190 17.48 -3.69 -8.46
CA TRP A 190 16.67 -2.58 -8.94
C TRP A 190 17.48 -1.47 -9.62
N ILE A 191 18.71 -1.19 -9.14
CA ILE A 191 19.62 -0.24 -9.77
C ILE A 191 20.12 -0.79 -11.13
N ARG A 192 20.41 -2.08 -11.17
CA ARG A 192 20.81 -2.75 -12.42
C ARG A 192 19.66 -2.79 -13.42
N GLU A 193 18.42 -3.00 -12.95
CA GLU A 193 17.20 -2.92 -13.77
C GLU A 193 17.04 -1.50 -14.36
N ALA A 194 17.17 -0.45 -13.53
CA ALA A 194 17.13 0.93 -13.99
C ALA A 194 18.17 1.22 -15.10
N TYR A 195 19.42 0.77 -14.91
CA TYR A 195 20.45 0.90 -15.91
C TYR A 195 20.07 0.20 -17.23
N GLN A 196 19.59 -1.05 -17.15
CA GLN A 196 19.21 -1.82 -18.33
C GLN A 196 18.05 -1.21 -19.11
N LEU A 197 17.09 -0.63 -18.42
CA LEU A 197 15.92 0.01 -19.04
C LEU A 197 16.27 1.29 -19.79
N THR A 198 17.29 2.03 -19.34
CA THR A 198 17.54 3.39 -19.82
C THR A 198 18.90 3.57 -20.47
N CYS A 199 19.95 2.97 -19.94
CA CYS A 199 21.32 3.11 -20.44
C CYS A 199 21.73 1.99 -21.42
N GLY A 200 20.93 0.93 -21.52
CA GLY A 200 21.18 -0.23 -22.37
C GLY A 200 21.72 -1.47 -21.63
N PRO A 201 22.07 -2.53 -22.35
CA PRO A 201 22.49 -3.79 -21.75
C PRO A 201 23.76 -3.64 -20.91
N LEU A 202 23.83 -4.43 -19.83
CA LEU A 202 25.06 -4.54 -19.06
C LEU A 202 26.17 -5.10 -19.96
N ARG A 203 27.33 -4.49 -19.91
CA ARG A 203 28.49 -4.98 -20.64
C ARG A 203 29.07 -6.20 -19.94
N PRO A 204 29.58 -7.18 -20.68
CA PRO A 204 30.22 -8.38 -20.13
C PRO A 204 31.48 -8.05 -19.31
#